data_f6e4956af2cdd21df413041353a8121a
#
_entry.id   f6e4956af2cdd21df413041353a8121a
#
_cell.length_a   1.000
_cell.length_b   1.000
_cell.length_c   1.000
_cell.angle_alpha   90.00
_cell.angle_beta   90.00
_cell.angle_gamma   90.00
#
_symmetry.space_group_name_H-M   'P 1'
#
loop_
_entity.id
_entity.type
_entity.pdbx_description
1 polymer ?
#
loop_
_entity_poly.entity_id
_entity_poly.type
_entity_poly.pdbx_seq_one_letter_code
_entity_poly.pdbx_strand_id
1 'polypeptide(L)'
;MTGDIRNIPKEPFDIDEVFRRLRIAVADLPKAAMFDLRDRGFSTPFEQLVGTLISARTRDETTLAVCLRLFAVARTPEAMAALDEAELIRLIRPATFPEPKARDIRELSRRIVAEHGGRVPETMEGLTAFRGVGPKIAALTLAVGFDRPAIAVDVHVHRVTNRWGYVAAKTPEQTMAALAAKLPERYWIEINERLVPFGKFLCTAARPKCSTCVLLSVCRQVGVTNPR
;
A
#
# COMPACT_ATOMS: atom_id res chain seq x y z
N MET A 1 4.80 17.92 34.84
CA MET A 1 3.82 18.75 34.11
C MET A 1 3.65 18.15 32.71
N THR A 2 2.74 17.21 32.52
CA THR A 2 2.40 16.63 31.21
C THR A 2 1.32 17.52 30.61
N GLY A 3 1.73 18.61 29.95
CA GLY A 3 0.80 19.42 29.16
C GLY A 3 0.05 18.56 28.19
N ASP A 4 -1.24 18.81 27.99
CA ASP A 4 -2.04 18.05 26.97
C ASP A 4 -1.44 18.31 25.59
N ILE A 5 -0.83 17.28 25.02
CA ILE A 5 -0.18 17.33 23.70
C ILE A 5 -1.13 17.74 22.56
N ARG A 6 -2.44 17.78 22.81
CA ARG A 6 -3.45 18.26 21.85
C ARG A 6 -3.48 19.79 21.76
N ASN A 7 -3.03 20.48 22.79
CA ASN A 7 -3.05 21.95 22.91
C ASN A 7 -1.73 22.62 22.47
N ILE A 8 -0.80 21.87 21.89
CA ILE A 8 0.44 22.44 21.35
C ILE A 8 0.09 23.32 20.14
N PRO A 9 0.55 24.58 20.09
CA PRO A 9 0.40 25.44 18.93
C PRO A 9 0.91 24.74 17.66
N LYS A 10 0.14 24.82 16.58
CA LYS A 10 0.50 24.13 15.32
C LYS A 10 1.19 25.10 14.37
N GLU A 11 2.31 24.63 13.83
CA GLU A 11 3.00 25.27 12.73
C GLU A 11 2.19 25.14 11.42
N PRO A 12 2.41 26.00 10.43
CA PRO A 12 1.86 25.81 9.10
C PRO A 12 2.22 24.45 8.54
N PHE A 13 1.26 23.80 7.86
CA PHE A 13 1.47 22.48 7.28
C PHE A 13 2.22 22.59 5.94
N ASP A 14 3.50 22.27 5.94
CA ASP A 14 4.34 22.17 4.78
C ASP A 14 4.51 20.68 4.39
N ILE A 15 4.03 20.29 3.23
CA ILE A 15 4.05 18.90 2.76
C ILE A 15 5.49 18.41 2.48
N ASP A 16 6.38 19.27 2.01
CA ASP A 16 7.77 18.91 1.71
C ASP A 16 8.52 18.60 3.01
N GLU A 17 8.33 19.42 4.03
CA GLU A 17 8.89 19.20 5.35
C GLU A 17 8.29 17.96 6.03
N VAL A 18 7.00 17.71 5.85
CA VAL A 18 6.35 16.49 6.35
C VAL A 18 7.00 15.24 5.74
N PHE A 19 7.18 15.18 4.44
CA PHE A 19 7.83 14.03 3.80
C PHE A 19 9.31 13.91 4.20
N ARG A 20 10.03 15.00 4.36
CA ARG A 20 11.40 14.99 4.89
C ARG A 20 11.45 14.34 6.29
N ARG A 21 10.57 14.74 7.20
CA ARG A 21 10.47 14.14 8.54
C ARG A 21 10.02 12.69 8.51
N LEU A 22 9.09 12.33 7.61
CA LEU A 22 8.62 10.94 7.45
C LEU A 22 9.75 10.01 7.03
N ARG A 23 10.58 10.41 6.05
CA ARG A 23 11.71 9.58 5.59
C ARG A 23 12.63 9.20 6.74
N ILE A 24 12.92 10.15 7.62
CA ILE A 24 13.73 9.91 8.83
C ILE A 24 12.99 9.00 9.81
N ALA A 25 11.72 9.29 10.09
CA ALA A 25 10.95 8.55 11.09
C ALA A 25 10.72 7.07 10.76
N VAL A 26 10.72 6.71 9.48
CA VAL A 26 10.48 5.33 9.04
C VAL A 26 11.72 4.62 8.49
N ALA A 27 12.90 5.26 8.53
CA ALA A 27 14.13 4.74 7.93
C ALA A 27 14.47 3.31 8.41
N ASP A 28 14.35 3.09 9.72
CA ASP A 28 14.69 1.81 10.38
C ASP A 28 13.46 0.90 10.60
N LEU A 29 12.29 1.27 10.06
CA LEU A 29 11.08 0.48 10.20
C LEU A 29 10.96 -0.52 9.04
N PRO A 30 10.31 -1.69 9.28
CA PRO A 30 9.97 -2.62 8.21
C PRO A 30 9.16 -1.93 7.11
N LYS A 31 9.59 -2.07 5.86
CA LYS A 31 8.90 -1.48 4.70
C LYS A 31 7.53 -2.11 4.47
N ALA A 32 6.67 -1.40 3.75
CA ALA A 32 5.45 -1.99 3.20
C ALA A 32 5.82 -3.10 2.20
N ALA A 33 5.06 -4.21 2.23
CA ALA A 33 5.44 -5.46 1.56
C ALA A 33 5.78 -5.32 0.07
N MET A 34 5.05 -4.49 -0.68
CA MET A 34 5.28 -4.32 -2.12
C MET A 34 6.60 -3.60 -2.41
N PHE A 35 6.97 -2.62 -1.59
CA PHE A 35 8.25 -1.92 -1.71
C PHE A 35 9.42 -2.80 -1.26
N ASP A 36 9.23 -3.63 -0.22
CA ASP A 36 10.24 -4.62 0.18
C ASP A 36 10.46 -5.68 -0.92
N LEU A 37 9.38 -6.18 -1.55
CA LEU A 37 9.48 -7.08 -2.71
C LEU A 37 10.24 -6.45 -3.87
N ARG A 38 9.91 -5.20 -4.23
CA ARG A 38 10.63 -4.44 -5.28
C ARG A 38 12.13 -4.38 -4.99
N ASP A 39 12.50 -4.02 -3.77
CA ASP A 39 13.89 -3.85 -3.36
C ASP A 39 14.65 -5.20 -3.33
N ARG A 40 13.94 -6.32 -3.26
CA ARG A 40 14.47 -7.69 -3.38
C ARG A 40 14.52 -8.20 -4.83
N GLY A 41 14.21 -7.36 -5.82
CA GLY A 41 14.26 -7.73 -7.24
C GLY A 41 12.99 -8.38 -7.79
N PHE A 42 11.86 -8.29 -7.09
CA PHE A 42 10.52 -8.69 -7.55
C PHE A 42 9.75 -7.44 -7.96
N SER A 43 10.18 -6.76 -9.01
CA SER A 43 9.72 -5.44 -9.40
C SER A 43 8.90 -5.41 -10.69
N THR A 44 8.73 -6.54 -11.38
CA THR A 44 7.94 -6.54 -12.60
C THR A 44 6.47 -6.20 -12.33
N PRO A 45 5.77 -5.57 -13.28
CA PRO A 45 4.33 -5.27 -13.11
C PRO A 45 3.49 -6.48 -12.74
N PHE A 46 3.80 -7.65 -13.29
CA PHE A 46 3.09 -8.88 -12.98
C PHE A 46 3.32 -9.34 -11.54
N GLU A 47 4.57 -9.36 -11.06
CA GLU A 47 4.90 -9.71 -9.68
C GLU A 47 4.25 -8.74 -8.69
N GLN A 48 4.25 -7.44 -9.01
CA GLN A 48 3.62 -6.43 -8.16
C GLN A 48 2.09 -6.55 -8.16
N LEU A 49 1.46 -6.86 -9.29
CA LEU A 49 0.01 -7.11 -9.38
C LEU A 49 -0.40 -8.32 -8.53
N VAL A 50 0.27 -9.44 -8.71
CA VAL A 50 0.01 -10.68 -7.96
C VAL A 50 0.29 -10.48 -6.46
N GLY A 51 1.43 -9.87 -6.13
CA GLY A 51 1.80 -9.57 -4.74
C GLY A 51 0.77 -8.67 -4.05
N THR A 52 0.27 -7.65 -4.76
CA THR A 52 -0.74 -6.73 -4.22
C THR A 52 -2.10 -7.43 -4.02
N LEU A 53 -2.51 -8.34 -4.91
CA LEU A 53 -3.68 -9.20 -4.69
C LEU A 53 -3.53 -10.07 -3.44
N ILE A 54 -2.37 -10.69 -3.25
CA ILE A 54 -2.07 -11.49 -2.06
C ILE A 54 -2.12 -10.62 -0.80
N SER A 55 -1.62 -9.39 -0.86
CA SER A 55 -1.56 -8.45 0.27
C SER A 55 -2.93 -8.02 0.79
N ALA A 56 -3.98 -8.10 -0.03
CA ALA A 56 -5.33 -7.70 0.37
C ALA A 56 -5.76 -8.46 1.65
N ARG A 57 -5.99 -7.73 2.75
CA ARG A 57 -6.31 -8.25 4.09
C ARG A 57 -5.28 -9.23 4.67
N THR A 58 -4.09 -9.32 4.11
CA THR A 58 -2.97 -10.13 4.61
C THR A 58 -1.91 -9.21 5.23
N ARG A 59 -1.31 -9.61 6.32
CA ARG A 59 -0.22 -8.84 6.96
C ARG A 59 1.00 -8.77 6.05
N ASP A 60 1.76 -7.68 6.10
CA ASP A 60 2.94 -7.49 5.25
C ASP A 60 3.97 -8.63 5.38
N GLU A 61 4.24 -9.08 6.60
CA GLU A 61 5.20 -10.15 6.87
C GLU A 61 4.77 -11.47 6.22
N THR A 62 3.47 -11.77 6.31
CA THR A 62 2.88 -12.95 5.67
C THR A 62 2.89 -12.79 4.14
N THR A 63 2.53 -11.61 3.65
CA THR A 63 2.54 -11.30 2.21
C THR A 63 3.92 -11.49 1.62
N LEU A 64 4.95 -10.94 2.25
CA LEU A 64 6.32 -11.05 1.78
C LEU A 64 6.77 -12.51 1.70
N ALA A 65 6.60 -13.28 2.79
CA ALA A 65 6.99 -14.69 2.83
C ALA A 65 6.26 -15.54 1.79
N VAL A 66 4.96 -15.27 1.59
CA VAL A 66 4.13 -15.97 0.60
C VAL A 66 4.57 -15.62 -0.83
N CYS A 67 4.78 -14.35 -1.13
CA CYS A 67 5.23 -13.91 -2.45
C CYS A 67 6.60 -14.48 -2.80
N LEU A 68 7.57 -14.47 -1.89
CA LEU A 68 8.89 -15.05 -2.11
C LEU A 68 8.80 -16.55 -2.46
N ARG A 69 7.95 -17.30 -1.76
CA ARG A 69 7.73 -18.73 -2.06
C ARG A 69 7.03 -18.95 -3.41
N LEU A 70 5.99 -18.18 -3.70
CA LEU A 70 5.26 -18.27 -4.97
C LEU A 70 6.17 -17.93 -6.16
N PHE A 71 6.90 -16.82 -6.05
CA PHE A 71 7.77 -16.36 -7.13
C PHE A 71 9.04 -17.20 -7.31
N ALA A 72 9.41 -18.05 -6.34
CA ALA A 72 10.42 -19.08 -6.55
C ALA A 72 9.95 -20.19 -7.53
N VAL A 73 8.62 -20.32 -7.72
CA VAL A 73 8.01 -21.33 -8.61
C VAL A 73 7.51 -20.70 -9.91
N ALA A 74 6.82 -19.54 -9.83
CA ALA A 74 6.17 -18.94 -11.00
C ALA A 74 6.27 -17.40 -10.91
N ARG A 75 7.04 -16.79 -11.84
CA ARG A 75 7.28 -15.33 -11.91
C ARG A 75 6.65 -14.64 -13.10
N THR A 76 6.16 -15.42 -14.09
CA THR A 76 5.58 -14.88 -15.31
C THR A 76 4.09 -15.23 -15.41
N PRO A 77 3.31 -14.50 -16.21
CA PRO A 77 1.91 -14.84 -16.47
C PRO A 77 1.72 -16.27 -16.96
N GLU A 78 2.60 -16.74 -17.87
CA GLU A 78 2.55 -18.07 -18.45
C GLU A 78 2.80 -19.15 -17.40
N ALA A 79 3.86 -19.00 -16.60
CA ALA A 79 4.20 -19.94 -15.53
C ALA A 79 3.10 -19.99 -14.46
N MET A 80 2.52 -18.83 -14.10
CA MET A 80 1.44 -18.74 -13.13
C MET A 80 0.14 -19.35 -13.65
N ALA A 81 -0.20 -19.14 -14.92
CA ALA A 81 -1.38 -19.71 -15.57
C ALA A 81 -1.30 -21.24 -15.69
N ALA A 82 -0.09 -21.79 -15.77
CA ALA A 82 0.18 -23.23 -15.86
C ALA A 82 0.03 -23.97 -14.52
N LEU A 83 0.14 -23.27 -13.38
CA LEU A 83 -0.10 -23.88 -12.08
C LEU A 83 -1.55 -24.35 -11.94
N ASP A 84 -1.75 -25.53 -11.34
CA ASP A 84 -3.09 -25.93 -10.95
C ASP A 84 -3.57 -25.12 -9.73
N GLU A 85 -4.89 -25.12 -9.50
CA GLU A 85 -5.49 -24.30 -8.43
C GLU A 85 -5.06 -24.81 -7.05
N ALA A 86 -4.94 -26.12 -6.86
CA ALA A 86 -4.56 -26.71 -5.57
C ALA A 86 -3.11 -26.35 -5.20
N GLU A 87 -2.21 -26.41 -6.18
CA GLU A 87 -0.82 -26.00 -6.00
C GLU A 87 -0.71 -24.51 -5.69
N LEU A 88 -1.43 -23.66 -6.41
CA LEU A 88 -1.43 -22.22 -6.16
C LEU A 88 -1.96 -21.89 -4.75
N ILE A 89 -3.06 -22.54 -4.32
CA ILE A 89 -3.57 -22.41 -2.96
C ILE A 89 -2.49 -22.81 -1.94
N ARG A 90 -1.81 -23.93 -2.15
CA ARG A 90 -0.74 -24.42 -1.28
C ARG A 90 0.40 -23.38 -1.18
N LEU A 91 0.80 -22.81 -2.30
CA LEU A 91 1.87 -21.82 -2.38
C LEU A 91 1.51 -20.50 -1.68
N ILE A 92 0.24 -20.06 -1.77
CA ILE A 92 -0.15 -18.78 -1.18
C ILE A 92 -0.67 -18.88 0.26
N ARG A 93 -0.87 -20.07 0.84
CA ARG A 93 -1.11 -20.20 2.29
C ARG A 93 0.14 -19.74 3.07
N PRO A 94 0.04 -19.00 4.18
CA PRO A 94 -1.16 -18.68 4.96
C PRO A 94 -1.78 -17.30 4.65
N ALA A 95 -1.73 -16.80 3.42
CA ALA A 95 -2.45 -15.57 3.07
C ALA A 95 -3.95 -15.70 3.38
N THR A 96 -4.57 -14.59 3.74
CA THR A 96 -6.01 -14.54 4.02
C THR A 96 -6.80 -14.82 2.74
N PHE A 97 -7.81 -15.70 2.83
CA PHE A 97 -8.66 -16.12 1.69
C PHE A 97 -7.85 -16.68 0.50
N PRO A 98 -7.06 -17.76 0.70
CA PRO A 98 -6.18 -18.28 -0.35
C PRO A 98 -6.97 -18.84 -1.54
N GLU A 99 -8.11 -19.50 -1.34
CA GLU A 99 -8.90 -20.11 -2.41
C GLU A 99 -9.43 -19.07 -3.44
N PRO A 100 -10.16 -18.00 -3.05
CA PRO A 100 -10.58 -16.98 -4.01
C PRO A 100 -9.39 -16.25 -4.64
N LYS A 101 -8.31 -15.97 -3.89
CA LYS A 101 -7.11 -15.35 -4.45
C LYS A 101 -6.43 -16.23 -5.50
N ALA A 102 -6.32 -17.53 -5.26
CA ALA A 102 -5.75 -18.45 -6.22
C ALA A 102 -6.54 -18.46 -7.55
N ARG A 103 -7.88 -18.50 -7.46
CA ARG A 103 -8.74 -18.40 -8.65
C ARG A 103 -8.54 -17.09 -9.40
N ASP A 104 -8.55 -15.97 -8.66
CA ASP A 104 -8.39 -14.64 -9.27
C ASP A 104 -6.98 -14.49 -9.91
N ILE A 105 -5.92 -14.93 -9.25
CA ILE A 105 -4.54 -14.89 -9.76
C ILE A 105 -4.41 -15.77 -11.02
N ARG A 106 -4.96 -16.97 -11.00
CA ARG A 106 -4.90 -17.88 -12.13
C ARG A 106 -5.67 -17.33 -13.33
N GLU A 107 -6.86 -16.80 -13.09
CA GLU A 107 -7.70 -16.21 -14.13
C GLU A 107 -7.06 -14.97 -14.75
N LEU A 108 -6.58 -14.03 -13.93
CA LEU A 108 -5.91 -12.84 -14.45
C LEU A 108 -4.64 -13.22 -15.24
N SER A 109 -3.90 -14.24 -14.81
CA SER A 109 -2.69 -14.70 -15.52
C SER A 109 -3.03 -15.25 -16.91
N ARG A 110 -4.09 -16.08 -17.01
CA ARG A 110 -4.59 -16.58 -18.29
C ARG A 110 -5.04 -15.46 -19.23
N ARG A 111 -5.78 -14.49 -18.70
CA ARG A 111 -6.24 -13.34 -19.46
C ARG A 111 -5.07 -12.46 -19.92
N ILE A 112 -4.08 -12.23 -19.08
CA ILE A 112 -2.87 -11.48 -19.46
C ILE A 112 -2.16 -12.17 -20.63
N VAL A 113 -2.03 -13.49 -20.61
CA VAL A 113 -1.44 -14.25 -21.73
C VAL A 113 -2.32 -14.16 -22.98
N ALA A 114 -3.62 -14.45 -22.85
CA ALA A 114 -4.52 -14.58 -23.99
C ALA A 114 -4.92 -13.25 -24.64
N GLU A 115 -5.20 -12.23 -23.80
CA GLU A 115 -5.78 -10.96 -24.26
C GLU A 115 -4.71 -9.84 -24.39
N HIS A 116 -3.57 -9.98 -23.69
CA HIS A 116 -2.55 -8.92 -23.62
C HIS A 116 -1.14 -9.38 -24.03
N GLY A 117 -1.00 -10.59 -24.60
CA GLY A 117 0.29 -11.11 -25.08
C GLY A 117 1.34 -11.20 -23.98
N GLY A 118 0.94 -11.59 -22.77
CA GLY A 118 1.82 -11.73 -21.61
C GLY A 118 2.20 -10.42 -20.92
N ARG A 119 1.65 -9.27 -21.34
CA ARG A 119 1.95 -7.95 -20.76
C ARG A 119 0.82 -7.45 -19.87
N VAL A 120 1.15 -7.02 -18.67
CA VAL A 120 0.19 -6.39 -17.75
C VAL A 120 -0.29 -5.05 -18.31
N PRO A 121 -1.60 -4.75 -18.33
CA PRO A 121 -2.10 -3.44 -18.74
C PRO A 121 -1.55 -2.30 -17.87
N GLU A 122 -1.22 -1.18 -18.50
CA GLU A 122 -0.58 -0.03 -17.85
C GLU A 122 -1.55 1.11 -17.50
N THR A 123 -2.85 0.82 -17.37
CA THR A 123 -3.88 1.81 -17.06
C THR A 123 -4.75 1.36 -15.90
N MET A 124 -5.33 2.30 -15.16
CA MET A 124 -6.29 2.02 -14.11
C MET A 124 -7.46 1.19 -14.61
N GLU A 125 -8.00 1.55 -15.78
CA GLU A 125 -9.12 0.85 -16.41
C GLU A 125 -8.75 -0.60 -16.76
N GLY A 126 -7.63 -0.81 -17.46
CA GLY A 126 -7.17 -2.13 -17.84
C GLY A 126 -6.89 -3.05 -16.65
N LEU A 127 -6.30 -2.49 -15.58
CA LEU A 127 -6.03 -3.24 -14.35
C LEU A 127 -7.32 -3.57 -13.59
N THR A 128 -8.26 -2.64 -13.46
CA THR A 128 -9.51 -2.87 -12.74
C THR A 128 -10.50 -3.76 -13.48
N ALA A 129 -10.26 -4.05 -14.76
CA ALA A 129 -11.02 -5.05 -15.53
C ALA A 129 -10.76 -6.49 -15.08
N PHE A 130 -9.68 -6.74 -14.32
CA PHE A 130 -9.43 -8.05 -13.73
C PHE A 130 -10.22 -8.23 -12.43
N ARG A 131 -10.80 -9.41 -12.28
CA ARG A 131 -11.50 -9.78 -11.06
C ARG A 131 -10.56 -9.71 -9.85
N GLY A 132 -11.05 -9.15 -8.75
CA GLY A 132 -10.27 -8.97 -7.51
C GLY A 132 -9.35 -7.74 -7.51
N VAL A 133 -9.17 -7.06 -8.65
CA VAL A 133 -8.33 -5.86 -8.77
C VAL A 133 -9.19 -4.61 -8.62
N GLY A 134 -9.20 -4.05 -7.41
CA GLY A 134 -9.85 -2.76 -7.15
C GLY A 134 -8.90 -1.57 -7.35
N PRO A 135 -9.40 -0.32 -7.17
CA PRO A 135 -8.62 0.91 -7.38
C PRO A 135 -7.29 0.96 -6.61
N LYS A 136 -7.27 0.48 -5.36
CA LYS A 136 -6.04 0.43 -4.55
C LYS A 136 -4.99 -0.51 -5.16
N ILE A 137 -5.41 -1.72 -5.60
CA ILE A 137 -4.51 -2.72 -6.18
C ILE A 137 -3.96 -2.19 -7.49
N ALA A 138 -4.81 -1.64 -8.35
CA ALA A 138 -4.40 -1.04 -9.61
C ALA A 138 -3.41 0.11 -9.40
N ALA A 139 -3.72 1.05 -8.49
CA ALA A 139 -2.84 2.18 -8.19
C ALA A 139 -1.47 1.72 -7.65
N LEU A 140 -1.44 0.72 -6.75
CA LEU A 140 -0.18 0.23 -6.21
C LEU A 140 0.64 -0.55 -7.26
N THR A 141 -0.03 -1.27 -8.17
CA THR A 141 0.63 -1.92 -9.32
C THR A 141 1.24 -0.87 -10.26
N LEU A 142 0.53 0.21 -10.56
CA LEU A 142 1.07 1.31 -11.36
C LEU A 142 2.25 1.98 -10.68
N ALA A 143 2.11 2.27 -9.38
CA ALA A 143 3.14 2.95 -8.60
C ALA A 143 4.44 2.13 -8.47
N VAL A 144 4.33 0.85 -8.09
CA VAL A 144 5.52 0.04 -7.75
C VAL A 144 6.00 -0.82 -8.91
N GLY A 145 5.08 -1.31 -9.76
CA GLY A 145 5.42 -2.17 -10.90
C GLY A 145 5.81 -1.40 -12.16
N PHE A 146 5.19 -0.24 -12.38
CA PHE A 146 5.45 0.57 -13.58
C PHE A 146 6.21 1.87 -13.29
N ASP A 147 6.49 2.15 -12.01
CA ASP A 147 7.08 3.43 -11.57
C ASP A 147 6.29 4.65 -12.10
N ARG A 148 4.96 4.53 -12.18
CA ARG A 148 4.07 5.59 -12.64
C ARG A 148 3.40 6.29 -11.46
N PRO A 149 3.32 7.62 -11.46
CA PRO A 149 2.62 8.35 -10.40
C PRO A 149 1.19 7.86 -10.23
N ALA A 150 0.92 7.19 -9.10
CA ALA A 150 -0.41 6.73 -8.72
C ALA A 150 -0.54 6.70 -7.19
N ILE A 151 -1.69 7.14 -6.69
CA ILE A 151 -1.94 7.22 -5.24
C ILE A 151 -2.66 5.96 -4.78
N ALA A 152 -1.94 5.09 -4.08
CA ALA A 152 -2.54 3.93 -3.43
C ALA A 152 -2.97 4.29 -1.99
N VAL A 153 -4.26 4.31 -1.72
CA VAL A 153 -4.80 4.62 -0.39
C VAL A 153 -5.24 3.34 0.31
N ASP A 154 -4.53 2.99 1.36
CA ASP A 154 -4.91 1.95 2.30
C ASP A 154 -5.43 2.55 3.62
N VAL A 155 -5.70 1.70 4.62
CA VAL A 155 -6.18 2.14 5.93
C VAL A 155 -5.20 3.06 6.65
N HIS A 156 -3.90 2.94 6.38
CA HIS A 156 -2.87 3.77 6.99
C HIS A 156 -2.81 5.15 6.33
N VAL A 157 -2.74 5.20 5.01
CA VAL A 157 -2.78 6.46 4.24
C VAL A 157 -4.05 7.23 4.57
N HIS A 158 -5.23 6.57 4.49
CA HIS A 158 -6.50 7.19 4.83
C HIS A 158 -6.50 7.79 6.25
N ARG A 159 -6.13 6.99 7.27
CA ARG A 159 -6.15 7.43 8.66
C ARG A 159 -5.16 8.57 8.93
N VAL A 160 -3.94 8.43 8.46
CA VAL A 160 -2.86 9.36 8.79
C VAL A 160 -3.10 10.73 8.16
N THR A 161 -3.46 10.80 6.88
CA THR A 161 -3.71 12.06 6.17
C THR A 161 -4.92 12.83 6.70
N ASN A 162 -5.96 12.10 7.16
CA ASN A 162 -7.10 12.70 7.88
C ASN A 162 -6.69 13.21 9.26
N ARG A 163 -5.88 12.46 10.03
CA ARG A 163 -5.37 12.90 11.34
C ARG A 163 -4.50 14.13 11.24
N TRP A 164 -3.72 14.27 10.19
CA TRP A 164 -2.97 15.49 9.94
C TRP A 164 -3.89 16.71 9.73
N GLY A 165 -5.12 16.49 9.30
CA GLY A 165 -6.02 17.53 8.78
C GLY A 165 -5.60 18.00 7.37
N TYR A 166 -4.79 17.20 6.67
CA TYR A 166 -4.38 17.47 5.30
C TYR A 166 -5.53 17.24 4.32
N VAL A 167 -6.30 16.18 4.56
CA VAL A 167 -7.59 15.91 3.90
C VAL A 167 -8.69 15.73 4.94
N ALA A 168 -9.96 15.84 4.50
CA ALA A 168 -11.14 15.54 5.29
C ALA A 168 -12.05 14.61 4.47
N ALA A 169 -11.86 13.30 4.61
CA ALA A 169 -12.52 12.29 3.79
C ALA A 169 -13.05 11.13 4.65
N LYS A 170 -14.22 10.60 4.31
CA LYS A 170 -14.87 9.54 5.07
C LYS A 170 -14.44 8.14 4.63
N THR A 171 -14.03 7.98 3.37
CA THR A 171 -13.63 6.69 2.78
C THR A 171 -12.24 6.76 2.14
N PRO A 172 -11.55 5.62 1.94
CA PRO A 172 -10.29 5.59 1.20
C PRO A 172 -10.40 6.15 -0.22
N GLU A 173 -11.51 5.92 -0.91
CA GLU A 173 -11.75 6.43 -2.28
C GLU A 173 -11.85 7.95 -2.28
N GLN A 174 -12.58 8.53 -1.33
CA GLN A 174 -12.65 9.99 -1.15
C GLN A 174 -11.28 10.57 -0.77
N THR A 175 -10.50 9.85 0.04
CA THR A 175 -9.13 10.25 0.40
C THR A 175 -8.24 10.25 -0.84
N MET A 176 -8.35 9.24 -1.70
CA MET A 176 -7.58 9.17 -2.94
C MET A 176 -7.90 10.38 -3.85
N ALA A 177 -9.17 10.70 -4.04
CA ALA A 177 -9.58 11.85 -4.82
C ALA A 177 -9.08 13.18 -4.23
N ALA A 178 -9.19 13.34 -2.90
CA ALA A 178 -8.71 14.54 -2.21
C ALA A 178 -7.18 14.69 -2.26
N LEU A 179 -6.45 13.60 -2.20
CA LEU A 179 -5.00 13.59 -2.36
C LEU A 179 -4.59 13.90 -3.79
N ALA A 180 -5.26 13.33 -4.80
CA ALA A 180 -4.99 13.60 -6.20
C ALA A 180 -5.17 15.10 -6.54
N ALA A 181 -6.13 15.77 -5.89
CA ALA A 181 -6.35 17.20 -6.08
C ALA A 181 -5.34 18.12 -5.34
N LYS A 182 -4.63 17.60 -4.34
CA LYS A 182 -3.85 18.45 -3.41
C LYS A 182 -2.39 18.06 -3.26
N LEU A 183 -2.09 16.76 -3.30
CA LEU A 183 -0.75 16.25 -3.07
C LEU A 183 0.10 16.44 -4.32
N PRO A 184 1.30 17.07 -4.25
CA PRO A 184 2.20 17.14 -5.39
C PRO A 184 2.54 15.75 -5.93
N GLU A 185 2.56 15.60 -7.25
CA GLU A 185 2.70 14.32 -7.95
C GLU A 185 3.95 13.54 -7.54
N ARG A 186 5.05 14.26 -7.24
CA ARG A 186 6.30 13.66 -6.73
C ARG A 186 6.16 12.80 -5.48
N TYR A 187 5.03 12.94 -4.75
CA TYR A 187 4.74 12.17 -3.53
C TYR A 187 3.70 11.06 -3.73
N TRP A 188 3.16 10.88 -4.94
CA TRP A 188 2.07 9.92 -5.17
C TRP A 188 2.47 8.48 -4.91
N ILE A 189 3.69 8.09 -5.29
CA ILE A 189 4.23 6.77 -4.97
C ILE A 189 4.66 6.72 -3.50
N GLU A 190 5.40 7.73 -3.08
CA GLU A 190 6.04 7.75 -1.77
C GLU A 190 5.03 7.79 -0.61
N ILE A 191 3.84 8.35 -0.80
CA ILE A 191 2.85 8.46 0.27
C ILE A 191 2.47 7.08 0.86
N ASN A 192 2.29 6.06 0.02
CA ASN A 192 2.02 4.70 0.51
C ASN A 192 3.28 4.09 1.14
N GLU A 193 4.43 4.23 0.49
CA GLU A 193 5.70 3.72 0.97
C GLU A 193 6.01 4.19 2.41
N ARG A 194 5.77 5.47 2.71
CA ARG A 194 6.08 6.05 4.01
C ARG A 194 4.94 5.91 5.03
N LEU A 195 3.69 6.05 4.60
CA LEU A 195 2.57 6.06 5.55
C LEU A 195 2.14 4.67 6.01
N VAL A 196 2.44 3.61 5.28
CA VAL A 196 2.18 2.24 5.77
C VAL A 196 3.02 1.94 7.02
N PRO A 197 4.36 2.00 6.99
CA PRO A 197 5.16 1.79 8.20
C PRO A 197 4.88 2.83 9.28
N PHE A 198 4.74 4.11 8.92
CA PHE A 198 4.42 5.16 9.90
C PHE A 198 3.08 4.88 10.61
N GLY A 199 2.05 4.51 9.88
CA GLY A 199 0.74 4.18 10.44
C GLY A 199 0.71 2.88 11.23
N LYS A 200 1.57 1.92 10.88
CA LYS A 200 1.68 0.63 11.56
C LYS A 200 2.40 0.73 12.89
N PHE A 201 3.48 1.50 12.97
CA PHE A 201 4.39 1.50 14.11
C PHE A 201 4.33 2.77 14.97
N LEU A 202 3.94 3.92 14.41
CA LEU A 202 3.93 5.22 15.09
C LEU A 202 2.51 5.78 15.22
N CYS A 203 1.84 6.10 14.13
CA CYS A 203 0.47 6.63 14.12
C CYS A 203 -0.57 5.51 14.15
N THR A 204 -0.49 4.62 15.15
CA THR A 204 -1.36 3.44 15.29
C THR A 204 -2.84 3.80 15.44
N ALA A 205 -3.75 2.87 15.15
CA ALA A 205 -5.18 3.15 15.15
C ALA A 205 -5.71 3.56 16.53
N ALA A 206 -5.46 2.75 17.56
CA ALA A 206 -6.03 2.95 18.89
C ALA A 206 -5.24 3.93 19.75
N ARG A 207 -3.91 3.81 19.79
CA ARG A 207 -3.03 4.59 20.69
C ARG A 207 -1.80 5.10 19.94
N PRO A 208 -1.93 6.16 19.11
CA PRO A 208 -0.81 6.72 18.37
C PRO A 208 0.24 7.30 19.32
N LYS A 209 1.52 7.15 18.96
CA LYS A 209 2.68 7.68 19.71
C LYS A 209 2.86 9.16 19.43
N CYS A 210 1.88 9.98 19.83
CA CYS A 210 1.89 11.42 19.50
C CYS A 210 2.97 12.19 20.25
N SER A 211 3.28 11.84 21.52
CA SER A 211 4.27 12.56 22.34
C SER A 211 5.69 12.53 21.77
N THR A 212 6.03 11.48 21.01
CA THR A 212 7.33 11.31 20.35
C THR A 212 7.26 11.46 18.84
N CYS A 213 6.10 11.90 18.31
CA CYS A 213 5.88 11.99 16.88
C CYS A 213 6.59 13.21 16.27
N VAL A 214 7.43 12.98 15.28
CA VAL A 214 8.16 14.02 14.54
C VAL A 214 7.24 15.03 13.83
N LEU A 215 5.96 14.69 13.68
CA LEU A 215 4.95 15.52 13.02
C LEU A 215 4.01 16.21 14.02
N LEU A 216 4.25 16.13 15.32
CA LEU A 216 3.34 16.67 16.34
C LEU A 216 3.09 18.16 16.14
N SER A 217 4.13 18.94 15.82
CA SER A 217 4.02 20.38 15.63
C SER A 217 3.13 20.81 14.45
N VAL A 218 3.01 19.96 13.41
CA VAL A 218 2.21 20.26 12.21
C VAL A 218 0.90 19.45 12.14
N CYS A 219 0.77 18.37 12.92
CA CYS A 219 -0.38 17.48 12.90
C CYS A 219 -1.55 18.03 13.71
N ARG A 220 -2.73 18.16 13.10
CA ARG A 220 -3.96 18.61 13.78
C ARG A 220 -4.59 17.57 14.71
N GLN A 221 -4.11 16.32 14.67
CA GLN A 221 -4.59 15.22 15.51
C GLN A 221 -6.11 14.96 15.40
N VAL A 222 -6.69 15.18 14.21
CA VAL A 222 -8.13 15.02 13.98
C VAL A 222 -8.57 13.60 14.35
N GLY A 223 -9.59 13.47 15.23
CA GLY A 223 -10.13 12.19 15.67
C GLY A 223 -9.21 11.37 16.59
N VAL A 224 -8.13 11.94 17.10
CA VAL A 224 -7.25 11.27 18.07
C VAL A 224 -7.79 11.48 19.48
N THR A 225 -8.31 10.40 20.10
CA THR A 225 -8.93 10.46 21.44
C THR A 225 -8.01 9.96 22.55
N ASN A 226 -7.07 9.06 22.25
CA ASN A 226 -6.19 8.42 23.25
C ASN A 226 -4.73 8.40 22.76
N PRO A 227 -4.05 9.56 22.66
CA PRO A 227 -2.64 9.63 22.29
C PRO A 227 -1.73 9.14 23.43
N ARG A 228 -0.52 8.66 23.10
CA ARG A 228 0.54 8.32 24.06
C ARG A 228 1.88 8.94 23.66
#